data_eef09a2181881e493942661f7dfe226c
#
_entry.id   eef09a2181881e493942661f7dfe226c
#
_cell.length_a   1.000
_cell.length_b   1.000
_cell.length_c   1.000
_cell.angle_alpha   90.00
_cell.angle_beta   90.00
_cell.angle_gamma   90.00
#
_symmetry.space_group_name_H-M   'P 1'
#
loop_
_entity.id
_entity.type
_entity.pdbx_description
1 polymer ?
#
loop_
_entity_poly.entity_id
_entity_poly.type
_entity_poly.pdbx_seq_one_letter_code
_entity_poly.pdbx_strand_id
1 'polypeptide(L)'
;MPPLGLLRLLVESRMTPEMGGILTITDRLEAELPDMLEEHQALFGALRRLAVVALQENRPEVADFADKMRLHAQTEEEVLYPAAILVGRYVKACLQDDR
;
A
#
# COMPACT_ATOMS: atom_id res chain seq x y z
N MET A 1 9.78 -21.40 23.38
CA MET A 1 9.73 -20.45 22.26
C MET A 1 11.10 -20.43 21.57
N PRO A 2 11.16 -20.66 20.27
CA PRO A 2 12.46 -20.66 19.61
C PRO A 2 13.10 -19.27 19.65
N PRO A 3 14.43 -19.19 19.71
CA PRO A 3 15.10 -17.91 19.67
C PRO A 3 14.80 -17.17 18.38
N LEU A 4 14.72 -15.85 18.45
CA LEU A 4 14.48 -15.02 17.28
C LEU A 4 15.52 -15.24 16.20
N GLY A 5 16.77 -15.51 16.59
CA GLY A 5 17.85 -15.80 15.64
C GLY A 5 17.61 -17.06 14.83
N LEU A 6 17.06 -18.12 15.45
CA LEU A 6 16.74 -19.35 14.74
C LEU A 6 15.63 -19.13 13.72
N LEU A 7 14.58 -18.41 14.13
CA LEU A 7 13.49 -18.08 13.23
C LEU A 7 14.00 -17.25 12.04
N ARG A 8 14.88 -16.29 12.30
CA ARG A 8 15.50 -15.47 11.28
C ARG A 8 16.29 -16.32 10.28
N LEU A 9 17.11 -17.24 10.77
CA LEU A 9 17.89 -18.14 9.92
C LEU A 9 17.00 -19.01 9.03
N LEU A 10 15.90 -19.53 9.57
CA LEU A 10 14.96 -20.33 8.80
C LEU A 10 14.32 -19.51 7.69
N VAL A 11 13.91 -18.28 8.01
CA VAL A 11 13.33 -17.37 7.02
C VAL A 11 14.35 -17.06 5.94
N GLU A 12 15.56 -16.69 6.31
CA GLU A 12 16.60 -16.31 5.35
C GLU A 12 16.99 -17.46 4.43
N SER A 13 17.16 -18.68 4.96
CA SER A 13 17.58 -19.81 4.15
C SER A 13 16.54 -20.24 3.14
N ARG A 14 15.25 -20.07 3.46
CA ARG A 14 14.14 -20.48 2.60
C ARG A 14 13.60 -19.37 1.72
N MET A 15 13.66 -18.14 2.20
CA MET A 15 12.93 -17.01 1.62
C MET A 15 13.84 -15.91 1.10
N THR A 16 15.17 -16.13 1.06
CA THR A 16 16.09 -15.07 0.64
C THR A 16 15.75 -14.47 -0.73
N PRO A 17 15.44 -15.27 -1.78
CA PRO A 17 15.04 -14.69 -3.06
C PRO A 17 13.73 -13.91 -2.97
N GLU A 18 12.77 -14.45 -2.23
CA GLU A 18 11.48 -13.79 -2.03
C GLU A 18 11.62 -12.52 -1.19
N MET A 19 12.52 -12.54 -0.19
CA MET A 19 12.79 -11.35 0.63
C MET A 19 13.44 -10.26 -0.22
N GLY A 20 14.36 -10.62 -1.12
CA GLY A 20 14.95 -9.67 -2.06
C GLY A 20 13.90 -9.06 -2.96
N GLY A 21 12.95 -9.86 -3.45
CA GLY A 21 11.83 -9.38 -4.24
C GLY A 21 10.92 -8.44 -3.45
N ILE A 22 10.64 -8.78 -2.19
CA ILE A 22 9.83 -7.94 -1.31
C ILE A 22 10.51 -6.59 -1.08
N LEU A 23 11.81 -6.58 -0.81
CA LEU A 23 12.55 -5.33 -0.59
C LEU A 23 12.54 -4.46 -1.84
N THR A 24 12.71 -5.05 -3.02
CA THR A 24 12.64 -4.30 -4.28
C THR A 24 11.27 -3.65 -4.45
N ILE A 25 10.20 -4.39 -4.19
CA ILE A 25 8.84 -3.89 -4.32
C ILE A 25 8.56 -2.78 -3.29
N THR A 26 8.94 -3.00 -2.03
CA THR A 26 8.66 -2.01 -0.97
C THR A 26 9.51 -0.77 -1.10
N ASP A 27 10.77 -0.89 -1.55
CA ASP A 27 11.61 0.27 -1.82
C ASP A 27 11.05 1.11 -2.96
N ARG A 28 10.55 0.46 -4.01
CA ARG A 28 9.89 1.15 -5.12
C ARG A 28 8.61 1.83 -4.64
N LEU A 29 7.80 1.14 -3.84
CA LEU A 29 6.58 1.69 -3.29
C LEU A 29 6.88 2.93 -2.45
N GLU A 30 7.89 2.87 -1.58
CA GLU A 30 8.29 4.00 -0.75
C GLU A 30 8.78 5.17 -1.59
N ALA A 31 9.54 4.91 -2.65
CA ALA A 31 10.04 5.95 -3.55
C ALA A 31 8.92 6.59 -4.38
N GLU A 32 7.91 5.81 -4.78
CA GLU A 32 6.81 6.28 -5.63
C GLU A 32 5.62 6.81 -4.82
N LEU A 33 5.65 6.65 -3.50
CA LEU A 33 4.52 7.04 -2.64
C LEU A 33 4.08 8.49 -2.82
N PRO A 34 5.00 9.49 -2.87
CA PRO A 34 4.57 10.88 -3.08
C PRO A 34 3.79 11.07 -4.37
N ASP A 35 4.22 10.43 -5.46
CA ASP A 35 3.52 10.51 -6.74
C ASP A 35 2.16 9.83 -6.68
N MET A 36 2.08 8.67 -6.01
CA MET A 36 0.81 7.98 -5.83
C MET A 36 -0.17 8.78 -5.00
N LEU A 37 0.31 9.46 -3.95
CA LEU A 37 -0.55 10.33 -3.14
C LEU A 37 -1.09 11.50 -3.95
N GLU A 38 -0.26 12.07 -4.81
CA GLU A 38 -0.69 13.16 -5.70
C GLU A 38 -1.73 12.66 -6.71
N GLU A 39 -1.51 11.49 -7.30
CA GLU A 39 -2.46 10.87 -8.21
C GLU A 39 -3.79 10.57 -7.52
N HIS A 40 -3.75 10.09 -6.27
CA HIS A 40 -4.94 9.85 -5.47
C HIS A 40 -5.71 11.14 -5.19
N GLN A 41 -5.02 12.25 -4.94
CA GLN A 41 -5.68 13.54 -4.74
C GLN A 41 -6.44 13.96 -6.01
N ALA A 42 -5.84 13.78 -7.17
CA ALA A 42 -6.49 14.06 -8.45
C ALA A 42 -7.70 13.14 -8.66
N LEU A 43 -7.55 11.86 -8.33
CA LEU A 43 -8.65 10.88 -8.42
C LEU A 43 -9.79 11.26 -7.48
N PHE A 44 -9.49 11.61 -6.23
CA PHE A 44 -10.53 12.02 -5.26
C PHE A 44 -11.30 13.24 -5.77
N GLY A 45 -10.60 14.21 -6.33
CA GLY A 45 -11.25 15.37 -6.93
C GLY A 45 -12.17 15.00 -8.09
N ALA A 46 -11.73 14.11 -8.96
CA ALA A 46 -12.53 13.63 -10.09
C ALA A 46 -13.77 12.87 -9.63
N LEU A 47 -13.60 11.97 -8.63
CA LEU A 47 -14.71 11.20 -8.08
C LEU A 47 -15.73 12.09 -7.39
N ARG A 48 -15.28 13.14 -6.70
CA ARG A 48 -16.17 14.11 -6.08
C ARG A 48 -16.99 14.85 -7.12
N ARG A 49 -16.37 15.29 -8.20
CA ARG A 49 -17.06 15.95 -9.30
C ARG A 49 -18.07 15.02 -9.96
N LEU A 50 -17.68 13.78 -10.17
CA LEU A 50 -18.57 12.76 -10.74
C LEU A 50 -19.81 12.56 -9.85
N ALA A 51 -19.62 12.47 -8.54
CA ALA A 51 -20.74 12.30 -7.61
C ALA A 51 -21.69 13.48 -7.67
N VAL A 52 -21.18 14.71 -7.72
CA VAL A 52 -22.01 15.92 -7.81
C VAL A 52 -22.81 15.93 -9.10
N VAL A 53 -22.16 15.67 -10.24
CA VAL A 53 -22.84 15.65 -11.55
C VAL A 53 -23.89 14.53 -11.59
N ALA A 54 -23.57 13.36 -11.05
CA ALA A 54 -24.48 12.23 -11.02
C ALA A 54 -25.75 12.55 -10.23
N LEU A 55 -25.62 13.26 -9.09
CA LEU A 55 -26.77 13.68 -8.31
C LEU A 55 -27.60 14.72 -9.06
N GLN A 56 -26.95 15.65 -9.75
CA GLN A 56 -27.64 16.66 -10.56
C GLN A 56 -28.43 16.05 -11.71
N GLU A 57 -27.90 14.97 -12.29
CA GLU A 57 -28.55 14.26 -13.39
C GLU A 57 -29.48 13.13 -12.92
N ASN A 58 -29.72 13.05 -11.63
CA ASN A 58 -30.59 12.06 -11.02
C ASN A 58 -30.11 10.62 -11.26
N ARG A 59 -28.79 10.42 -11.05
CA ARG A 59 -28.13 9.11 -11.16
C ARG A 59 -27.48 8.74 -9.82
N PRO A 60 -28.28 8.41 -8.80
CA PRO A 60 -27.75 8.12 -7.47
C PRO A 60 -26.83 6.89 -7.44
N GLU A 61 -27.05 5.90 -8.33
CA GLU A 61 -26.20 4.71 -8.40
C GLU A 61 -24.78 5.04 -8.83
N VAL A 62 -24.59 6.05 -9.68
CA VAL A 62 -23.27 6.50 -10.10
C VAL A 62 -22.57 7.24 -8.97
N ALA A 63 -23.32 8.09 -8.24
CA ALA A 63 -22.79 8.80 -7.08
C ALA A 63 -22.34 7.81 -5.99
N ASP A 64 -23.12 6.76 -5.77
CA ASP A 64 -22.79 5.71 -4.79
C ASP A 64 -21.54 4.95 -5.19
N PHE A 65 -21.40 4.61 -6.45
CA PHE A 65 -20.20 3.96 -6.99
C PHE A 65 -18.97 4.85 -6.81
N ALA A 66 -19.08 6.15 -7.12
CA ALA A 66 -17.98 7.10 -6.96
C ALA A 66 -17.52 7.17 -5.49
N ASP A 67 -18.46 7.16 -4.55
CA ASP A 67 -18.14 7.19 -3.13
C ASP A 67 -17.44 5.91 -2.67
N LYS A 68 -17.88 4.75 -3.16
CA LYS A 68 -17.24 3.49 -2.86
C LYS A 68 -15.81 3.42 -3.41
N MET A 69 -15.58 3.94 -4.59
CA MET A 69 -14.25 3.99 -5.18
C MET A 69 -13.33 4.92 -4.39
N ARG A 70 -13.87 6.05 -3.92
CA ARG A 70 -13.11 6.97 -3.07
C ARG A 70 -12.68 6.29 -1.78
N LEU A 71 -13.58 5.57 -1.13
CA LEU A 71 -13.27 4.84 0.11
C LEU A 71 -12.23 3.76 -0.13
N HIS A 72 -12.33 3.04 -1.25
CA HIS A 72 -11.35 2.01 -1.61
C HIS A 72 -9.95 2.62 -1.76
N ALA A 73 -9.84 3.69 -2.52
CA ALA A 73 -8.56 4.36 -2.74
C ALA A 73 -8.00 4.96 -1.45
N GLN A 74 -8.87 5.51 -0.61
CA GLN A 74 -8.49 6.06 0.69
C GLN A 74 -7.96 4.96 1.63
N THR A 75 -8.58 3.78 1.62
CA THR A 75 -8.12 2.63 2.41
C THR A 75 -6.72 2.20 1.96
N GLU A 76 -6.47 2.13 0.66
CA GLU A 76 -5.13 1.81 0.14
C GLU A 76 -4.10 2.81 0.62
N GLU A 77 -4.43 4.11 0.55
CA GLU A 77 -3.51 5.17 0.94
C GLU A 77 -3.22 5.16 2.45
N GLU A 78 -4.24 4.99 3.28
CA GLU A 78 -4.11 5.14 4.72
C GLU A 78 -3.66 3.87 5.44
N VAL A 79 -3.91 2.71 4.87
CA VAL A 79 -3.68 1.42 5.54
C VAL A 79 -2.70 0.54 4.79
N LEU A 80 -2.97 0.23 3.53
CA LEU A 80 -2.21 -0.78 2.80
C LEU A 80 -0.80 -0.31 2.44
N TYR A 81 -0.63 0.91 1.97
CA TYR A 81 0.69 1.40 1.61
C TYR A 81 1.59 1.58 2.84
N PRO A 82 1.14 2.21 3.93
CA PRO A 82 1.96 2.27 5.14
C PRO A 82 2.30 0.89 5.70
N ALA A 83 1.37 -0.06 5.66
CA ALA A 83 1.62 -1.42 6.13
C ALA A 83 2.68 -2.11 5.29
N ALA A 84 2.60 -2.00 3.96
CA ALA A 84 3.58 -2.58 3.06
C ALA A 84 4.98 -2.01 3.29
N ILE A 85 5.08 -0.70 3.49
CA ILE A 85 6.35 -0.04 3.78
C ILE A 85 6.93 -0.53 5.11
N LEU A 86 6.10 -0.69 6.13
CA LEU A 86 6.52 -1.23 7.43
C LEU A 86 7.05 -2.65 7.30
N VAL A 87 6.39 -3.50 6.53
CA VAL A 87 6.86 -4.87 6.29
C VAL A 87 8.24 -4.85 5.62
N GLY A 88 8.42 -4.00 4.61
CA GLY A 88 9.71 -3.86 3.94
C GLY A 88 10.82 -3.41 4.87
N ARG A 89 10.54 -2.45 5.73
CA ARG A 89 11.51 -1.96 6.72
C ARG A 89 11.86 -3.02 7.73
N TYR A 90 10.88 -3.80 8.17
CA TYR A 90 11.12 -4.90 9.11
C TYR A 90 12.02 -5.97 8.50
N VAL A 91 11.73 -6.39 7.27
CA VAL A 91 12.54 -7.37 6.55
C VAL A 91 13.97 -6.87 6.38
N LYS A 92 14.12 -5.61 6.00
CA LYS A 92 15.43 -4.99 5.83
C LYS A 92 16.24 -4.98 7.14
N ALA A 93 15.58 -4.63 8.25
CA ALA A 93 16.22 -4.65 9.56
C ALA A 93 16.68 -6.06 9.94
N CYS A 94 15.86 -7.08 9.69
CA CYS A 94 16.22 -8.47 9.95
C CYS A 94 17.44 -8.90 9.15
N LEU A 95 17.55 -8.50 7.90
CA LEU A 95 18.70 -8.83 7.05
C LEU A 95 19.97 -8.10 7.49
N GLN A 96 19.85 -6.87 7.96
CA GLN A 96 20.98 -6.09 8.42
C GLN A 96 21.55 -6.57 9.75
N ASP A 97 20.71 -7.11 10.61
CA ASP A 97 21.11 -7.60 11.94
C ASP A 97 21.99 -8.85 11.89
N ASP A 98 22.06 -9.53 10.75
CA ASP A 98 22.83 -10.76 10.58
C ASP A 98 24.27 -10.53 10.11
N ARG A 99 24.72 -9.30 10.13
CA ARG A 99 26.12 -8.98 9.82
C ARG A 99 27.01 -9.14 11.08
#